data_649a50a8d7670cdeae416b482b774b1e
#
_entry.id   649a50a8d7670cdeae416b482b774b1e
#
_cell.length_a   1.000
_cell.length_b   1.000
_cell.length_c   1.000
_cell.angle_alpha   90.00
_cell.angle_beta   90.00
_cell.angle_gamma   90.00
#
_symmetry.space_group_name_H-M   'P 1'
#
loop_
_entity.id
_entity.type
_entity.pdbx_description
1 polymer ?
#
loop_
_entity_poly.entity_id
_entity_poly.type
_entity_poly.pdbx_seq_one_letter_code
_entity_poly.pdbx_strand_id
1 'polypeptide(L)'
;MATVMLTEQQCAGVLKAIGDGTRLRILESLLVHDKCVSDLVSELRQSQPHISHHLRILRAAGLVEGLREGRRICYRICPKIARALKDHGDKALDFGCCQIRFPKSHLLASVG
;
A
#
# COMPACT_ATOMS: atom_id res chain seq x y z
N MET A 1 9.58 -5.55 -19.09
CA MET A 1 9.01 -6.10 -17.86
C MET A 1 7.54 -6.39 -18.06
N ALA A 2 7.13 -7.58 -17.67
CA ALA A 2 5.73 -7.96 -17.82
C ALA A 2 4.86 -7.19 -16.82
N THR A 3 3.80 -6.57 -17.32
CA THR A 3 2.79 -5.97 -16.47
C THR A 3 1.98 -7.09 -15.83
N VAL A 4 1.62 -6.95 -14.56
CA VAL A 4 0.75 -7.91 -13.90
C VAL A 4 -0.63 -7.84 -14.55
N MET A 5 -1.09 -8.98 -15.07
CA MET A 5 -2.40 -9.06 -15.72
C MET A 5 -3.36 -9.81 -14.79
N LEU A 6 -4.33 -9.09 -14.26
CA LEU A 6 -5.35 -9.65 -13.38
C LEU A 6 -6.65 -9.92 -14.15
N THR A 7 -7.35 -10.95 -13.74
CA THR A 7 -8.71 -11.20 -14.22
C THR A 7 -9.64 -10.12 -13.68
N GLU A 8 -10.83 -9.99 -14.24
CA GLU A 8 -11.83 -9.05 -13.74
C GLU A 8 -12.14 -9.28 -12.26
N GLN A 9 -12.28 -10.51 -11.84
CA GLN A 9 -12.57 -10.84 -10.45
C GLN A 9 -11.42 -10.46 -9.53
N GLN A 10 -10.19 -10.71 -9.95
CA GLN A 10 -9.01 -10.32 -9.19
C GLN A 10 -8.90 -8.80 -9.11
N CYS A 11 -9.16 -8.11 -10.20
CA CYS A 11 -9.13 -6.65 -10.24
C CYS A 11 -10.19 -6.06 -9.31
N ALA A 12 -11.40 -6.60 -9.35
CA ALA A 12 -12.47 -6.16 -8.46
C ALA A 12 -12.11 -6.39 -6.99
N GLY A 13 -11.47 -7.52 -6.68
CA GLY A 13 -11.00 -7.82 -5.31
C GLY A 13 -9.96 -6.82 -4.83
N VAL A 14 -9.03 -6.45 -5.69
CA VAL A 14 -8.01 -5.44 -5.39
C VAL A 14 -8.66 -4.08 -5.11
N LEU A 15 -9.56 -3.66 -5.98
CA LEU A 15 -10.26 -2.38 -5.82
C LEU A 15 -11.10 -2.34 -4.54
N LYS A 16 -11.72 -3.45 -4.20
CA LYS A 16 -12.47 -3.58 -2.95
C LYS A 16 -11.55 -3.45 -1.73
N ALA A 17 -10.38 -4.08 -1.77
CA ALA A 17 -9.41 -3.98 -0.68
C ALA A 17 -8.90 -2.54 -0.51
N ILE A 18 -8.73 -1.81 -1.59
CA ILE A 18 -8.28 -0.42 -1.56
C ILE A 18 -9.40 0.53 -1.15
N GLY A 19 -10.66 0.16 -1.39
CA GLY A 19 -11.83 1.03 -1.20
C GLY A 19 -12.20 1.32 0.25
N ASP A 20 -11.21 1.62 1.09
CA ASP A 20 -11.37 2.01 2.48
C ASP A 20 -10.36 3.10 2.80
N GLY A 21 -10.80 4.16 3.50
CA GLY A 21 -9.95 5.31 3.80
C GLY A 21 -8.69 4.96 4.54
N THR A 22 -8.77 4.11 5.56
CA THR A 22 -7.60 3.71 6.33
C THR A 22 -6.63 2.89 5.48
N ARG A 23 -7.15 1.95 4.68
CA ARG A 23 -6.31 1.13 3.81
C ARG A 23 -5.61 1.98 2.75
N LEU A 24 -6.32 2.95 2.19
CA LEU A 24 -5.71 3.87 1.23
C LEU A 24 -4.58 4.67 1.88
N ARG A 25 -4.77 5.17 3.09
CA ARG A 25 -3.73 5.89 3.84
C ARG A 25 -2.53 5.02 4.16
N ILE A 26 -2.76 3.75 4.48
CA ILE A 26 -1.66 2.79 4.70
C ILE A 26 -0.83 2.64 3.43
N LEU A 27 -1.49 2.46 2.29
CA LEU A 27 -0.79 2.30 1.02
C LEU A 27 0.01 3.54 0.65
N GLU A 28 -0.55 4.73 0.85
CA GLU A 28 0.17 5.98 0.61
C GLU A 28 1.42 6.07 1.48
N SER A 29 1.28 5.72 2.76
CA SER A 29 2.40 5.73 3.70
C SER A 29 3.50 4.77 3.28
N LEU A 30 3.13 3.56 2.87
CA LEU A 30 4.09 2.54 2.45
C LEU A 30 4.75 2.87 1.11
N LEU A 31 4.10 3.66 0.27
CA LEU A 31 4.72 4.11 -0.99
C LEU A 31 5.88 5.05 -0.74
N VAL A 32 5.91 5.74 0.40
CA VAL A 32 7.03 6.61 0.76
C VAL A 32 8.24 5.76 1.16
N HIS A 33 8.05 4.81 2.06
CA HIS A 33 9.04 3.79 2.41
C HIS A 33 8.40 2.71 3.28
N ASP A 34 9.10 1.60 3.44
CA ASP A 34 8.66 0.49 4.28
C ASP A 34 8.43 0.97 5.71
N LYS A 35 7.44 0.41 6.38
CA LYS A 35 7.10 0.79 7.76
C LYS A 35 6.65 -0.41 8.57
N CYS A 36 6.96 -0.37 9.85
CA CYS A 36 6.48 -1.36 10.80
C CYS A 36 5.09 -0.99 11.30
N VAL A 37 4.39 -1.96 11.89
CA VAL A 37 3.04 -1.75 12.40
C VAL A 37 3.00 -0.58 13.40
N SER A 38 4.00 -0.50 14.29
CA SER A 38 4.06 0.58 15.28
C SER A 38 4.19 1.97 14.63
N ASP A 39 4.89 2.05 13.50
CA ASP A 39 5.01 3.31 12.77
C ASP A 39 3.66 3.75 12.20
N LEU A 40 2.92 2.80 11.64
CA LEU A 40 1.60 3.06 11.08
C LEU A 40 0.59 3.44 12.16
N VAL A 41 0.66 2.79 13.31
CA VAL A 41 -0.19 3.12 14.47
C VAL A 41 0.01 4.59 14.86
N SER A 42 1.26 5.01 15.01
CA SER A 42 1.59 6.41 15.35
C SER A 42 1.16 7.37 14.27
N GLU A 43 1.50 7.07 13.02
CA GLU A 43 1.26 7.97 11.90
C GLU A 43 -0.22 8.17 11.63
N LEU A 44 -0.98 7.08 11.63
CA LEU A 44 -2.40 7.13 11.31
C LEU A 44 -3.29 7.38 12.53
N ARG A 45 -2.73 7.34 13.71
CA ARG A 45 -3.45 7.54 14.98
C ARG A 45 -4.62 6.57 15.15
N GLN A 46 -4.37 5.31 14.87
CA GLN A 46 -5.34 4.25 15.05
C GLN A 46 -4.73 3.14 15.90
N SER A 47 -5.58 2.34 16.53
CA SER A 47 -5.11 1.26 17.40
C SER A 47 -4.35 0.20 16.63
N GLN A 48 -3.45 -0.50 17.31
CA GLN A 48 -2.68 -1.58 16.72
C GLN A 48 -3.56 -2.70 16.17
N PRO A 49 -4.61 -3.17 16.87
CA PRO A 49 -5.50 -4.18 16.29
C PRO A 49 -6.21 -3.69 15.02
N HIS A 50 -6.57 -2.42 14.96
CA HIS A 50 -7.23 -1.82 13.79
C HIS A 50 -6.30 -1.83 12.58
N ILE A 51 -5.07 -1.34 12.77
CA ILE A 51 -4.06 -1.32 11.71
C ILE A 51 -3.74 -2.75 11.27
N SER A 52 -3.55 -3.68 12.21
CA SER A 52 -3.25 -5.07 11.88
C SER A 52 -4.37 -5.72 11.07
N HIS A 53 -5.62 -5.40 11.38
CA HIS A 53 -6.78 -5.89 10.63
C HIS A 53 -6.72 -5.43 9.17
N HIS A 54 -6.47 -4.15 8.94
CA HIS A 54 -6.38 -3.60 7.60
C HIS A 54 -5.17 -4.14 6.82
N LEU A 55 -4.03 -4.31 7.49
CA LEU A 55 -2.85 -4.91 6.86
C LEU A 55 -3.11 -6.35 6.43
N ARG A 56 -3.87 -7.10 7.22
CA ARG A 56 -4.25 -8.46 6.85
C ARG A 56 -5.08 -8.50 5.57
N ILE A 57 -6.02 -7.58 5.44
CA ILE A 57 -6.85 -7.46 4.23
C ILE A 57 -5.99 -7.12 3.02
N LEU A 58 -5.10 -6.13 3.17
CA LEU A 58 -4.20 -5.72 2.09
C LEU A 58 -3.24 -6.84 1.68
N ARG A 59 -2.73 -7.58 2.67
CA ARG A 59 -1.84 -8.70 2.40
C ARG A 59 -2.57 -9.82 1.67
N ALA A 60 -3.78 -10.16 2.10
CA ALA A 60 -4.59 -11.18 1.44
C ALA A 60 -4.90 -10.83 0.00
N ALA A 61 -5.02 -9.55 -0.32
CA ALA A 61 -5.25 -9.07 -1.68
C ALA A 61 -3.96 -8.96 -2.51
N GLY A 62 -2.80 -9.27 -1.92
CA GLY A 62 -1.53 -9.22 -2.63
C GLY A 62 -0.94 -7.83 -2.82
N LEU A 63 -1.42 -6.85 -2.05
CA LEU A 63 -0.98 -5.45 -2.19
C LEU A 63 0.25 -5.13 -1.35
N VAL A 64 0.40 -5.80 -0.24
CA VAL A 64 1.53 -5.59 0.67
C VAL A 64 2.10 -6.94 1.08
N GLU A 65 3.35 -6.94 1.51
CA GLU A 65 3.98 -8.12 2.08
C GLU A 65 4.65 -7.78 3.40
N GLY A 66 4.61 -8.74 4.33
CA GLY A 66 5.21 -8.58 5.64
C GLY A 66 6.66 -8.99 5.63
N LEU A 67 7.48 -8.24 6.36
CA LEU A 67 8.90 -8.51 6.53
C LEU A 67 9.17 -8.54 8.03
N ARG A 68 9.78 -9.62 8.50
CA ARG A 68 10.14 -9.73 9.90
C ARG A 68 11.52 -9.14 10.15
N GLU A 69 11.59 -8.17 11.06
CA GLU A 69 12.85 -7.57 11.48
C GLU A 69 12.97 -7.73 13.01
N GLY A 70 13.67 -8.79 13.43
CA GLY A 70 13.75 -9.12 14.83
C GLY A 70 12.38 -9.45 15.41
N ARG A 71 11.94 -8.65 16.39
CA ARG A 71 10.63 -8.80 17.01
C ARG A 71 9.55 -7.96 16.37
N ARG A 72 9.92 -7.14 15.37
CA ARG A 72 9.01 -6.24 14.69
C ARG A 72 8.55 -6.86 13.37
N ILE A 73 7.31 -6.56 13.01
CA ILE A 73 6.79 -6.91 11.69
C ILE A 73 6.60 -5.62 10.93
N CYS A 74 7.32 -5.51 9.81
CA CYS A 74 7.25 -4.35 8.94
C CYS A 74 6.59 -4.76 7.63
N TYR A 75 6.06 -3.80 6.91
CA TYR A 75 5.33 -4.05 5.67
C TYR A 75 5.87 -3.18 4.56
N ARG A 76 5.75 -3.67 3.35
CA ARG A 76 6.08 -2.92 2.13
C ARG A 76 5.05 -3.18 1.06
N ILE A 77 4.96 -2.25 0.11
CA ILE A 77 4.16 -2.47 -1.09
C ILE A 77 4.77 -3.64 -1.86
N CYS A 78 3.94 -4.53 -2.38
CA CYS A 78 4.42 -5.61 -3.23
C CYS A 78 5.16 -5.02 -4.43
N PRO A 79 6.46 -5.36 -4.64
CA PRO A 79 7.26 -4.73 -5.70
C PRO A 79 6.67 -4.91 -7.11
N LYS A 80 5.86 -5.94 -7.30
CA LYS A 80 5.26 -6.22 -8.62
C LYS A 80 4.29 -5.13 -9.07
N ILE A 81 3.69 -4.40 -8.13
CA ILE A 81 2.65 -3.42 -8.46
C ILE A 81 3.13 -1.97 -8.26
N ALA A 82 4.26 -1.76 -7.62
CA ALA A 82 4.79 -0.42 -7.37
C ALA A 82 5.46 0.13 -8.62
N ARG A 83 5.12 1.36 -9.00
CA ARG A 83 5.72 2.06 -10.14
C ARG A 83 6.10 3.47 -9.74
N ALA A 84 7.33 3.87 -10.06
CA ALA A 84 7.74 5.26 -9.98
C ALA A 84 7.40 5.90 -11.32
N LEU A 85 6.67 7.00 -11.28
CA LEU A 85 6.33 7.75 -12.48
C LEU A 85 7.42 8.80 -12.73
N LYS A 86 7.75 9.00 -14.01
CA LYS A 86 8.86 9.88 -14.38
C LYS A 86 8.58 11.35 -14.08
N ASP A 87 7.32 11.73 -14.08
CA ASP A 87 6.92 13.11 -13.93
C ASP A 87 6.65 13.45 -12.46
N HIS A 88 7.31 14.50 -11.96
CA HIS A 88 7.00 15.11 -10.66
C HIS A 88 7.21 14.22 -9.42
N GLY A 89 7.83 13.04 -9.57
CA GLY A 89 8.04 12.14 -8.44
C GLY A 89 6.78 11.44 -7.95
N ASP A 90 5.74 11.43 -8.76
CA ASP A 90 4.52 10.69 -8.45
C ASP A 90 4.79 9.18 -8.45
N LYS A 91 3.99 8.44 -7.70
CA LYS A 91 4.06 6.99 -7.66
C LYS A 91 2.70 6.40 -8.00
N ALA A 92 2.71 5.16 -8.45
CA ALA A 92 1.48 4.47 -8.82
C ALA A 92 1.49 3.03 -8.39
N LEU A 93 0.30 2.49 -8.19
CA LEU A 93 0.06 1.06 -8.06
C LEU A 93 -0.54 0.61 -9.38
N ASP A 94 0.16 -0.29 -10.05
CA ASP A 94 -0.22 -0.76 -11.38
C ASP A 94 -0.63 -2.23 -11.30
N PHE A 95 -1.90 -2.49 -11.59
CA PHE A 95 -2.47 -3.84 -11.54
C PHE A 95 -2.67 -4.46 -12.92
N GLY A 96 -2.24 -3.76 -13.97
CA GLY A 96 -2.48 -4.18 -15.34
C GLY A 96 -3.87 -3.85 -15.85
N CYS A 97 -4.90 -4.15 -15.05
CA CYS A 97 -6.28 -3.80 -15.38
C CYS A 97 -6.59 -2.34 -15.11
N CYS A 98 -5.88 -1.74 -14.18
CA CYS A 98 -6.02 -0.33 -13.82
C CYS A 98 -4.76 0.13 -13.09
N GLN A 99 -4.65 1.44 -12.91
CA GLN A 99 -3.52 2.04 -12.21
C GLN A 99 -4.06 3.12 -11.29
N ILE A 100 -3.54 3.17 -10.06
CA ILE A 100 -3.89 4.21 -9.11
C ILE A 100 -2.66 5.08 -8.90
N ARG A 101 -2.80 6.36 -9.19
CA ARG A 101 -1.72 7.33 -9.11
C ARG A 101 -1.78 8.10 -7.81
N PHE A 102 -0.64 8.21 -7.13
CA PHE A 102 -0.48 9.00 -5.92
C PHE A 102 0.46 10.16 -6.23
N PRO A 103 -0.05 11.40 -6.30
CA PRO A 103 0.79 12.57 -6.53
C PRO A 103 1.83 12.72 -5.41
N LYS A 104 3.01 13.20 -5.76
CA LYS A 104 4.08 13.44 -4.80
C LYS A 104 3.63 14.34 -3.65
N SER A 105 2.85 15.37 -3.95
CA SER A 105 2.35 16.30 -2.93
C SER A 105 1.51 15.58 -1.88
N HIS A 106 0.73 14.59 -2.30
CA HIS A 106 -0.11 13.78 -1.42
C HIS A 106 0.75 12.84 -0.56
N LEU A 107 1.77 12.23 -1.18
CA LEU A 107 2.69 11.35 -0.47
C LEU A 107 3.48 12.09 0.60
N LEU A 108 3.90 13.32 0.32
CA LEU A 108 4.60 14.15 1.30
C LEU A 108 3.72 14.48 2.50
N ALA A 109 2.42 14.66 2.28
CA ALA A 109 1.47 14.91 3.36
C ALA A 109 1.33 13.68 4.28
N SER A 110 1.54 12.47 3.75
CA SER A 110 1.46 11.23 4.51
C SER A 110 2.66 11.00 5.41
N VAL A 111 3.76 11.72 5.21
CA VAL A 111 4.99 11.59 5.99
C VAL A 111 4.94 12.41 7.28
N GLY A 112 4.11 13.44 7.28
CA GLY A 112 3.99 14.39 8.39
C GLY A 112 3.38 13.84 9.70
#